data_30b34cf7ea945c495ad5d396b1248198
#
_entry.id   30b34cf7ea945c495ad5d396b1248198
#
_cell.length_a   1.000
_cell.length_b   1.000
_cell.length_c   1.000
_cell.angle_alpha   90.00
_cell.angle_beta   90.00
_cell.angle_gamma   90.00
#
_symmetry.space_group_name_H-M   'P 1'
#
loop_
_entity.id
_entity.type
_entity.pdbx_description
1 polymer ?
#
loop_
_entity_poly.entity_id
_entity_poly.type
_entity_poly.pdbx_seq_one_letter_code
_entity_poly.pdbx_strand_id
1 'polypeptide(L)'
;LSKGAAGLLCGTFLHAFCDGIILVSSYLVDIHLGLAVTAAILIHEVPQEIGDYVILLDCGMSRTQAFSISLISGCGAICGAILGYFLLDTVKGLLPYALAVSASSFIYVSLCDLLPRLYKSQNQQKMLYRFFFLLIGVIAALLISHHH
;
A
#
# COMPACT_ATOMS: atom_id res chain seq x y z
N LEU A 1 20.21 2.30 4.96
CA LEU A 1 18.81 1.91 5.16
C LEU A 1 18.76 0.86 6.27
N SER A 2 17.97 1.12 7.32
CA SER A 2 17.73 0.07 8.32
C SER A 2 17.01 -1.11 7.63
N LYS A 3 17.24 -2.34 8.12
CA LYS A 3 16.65 -3.54 7.52
C LYS A 3 15.10 -3.43 7.44
N GLY A 4 14.46 -2.72 8.38
CA GLY A 4 13.02 -2.48 8.36
C GLY A 4 12.57 -1.53 7.25
N ALA A 5 13.32 -0.45 6.99
CA ALA A 5 13.01 0.49 5.90
C ALA A 5 13.12 -0.17 4.52
N ALA A 6 14.10 -1.05 4.32
CA ALA A 6 14.25 -1.77 3.05
C ALA A 6 13.08 -2.73 2.79
N GLY A 7 12.61 -3.44 3.81
CA GLY A 7 11.44 -4.32 3.70
C GLY A 7 10.15 -3.56 3.40
N LEU A 8 9.94 -2.42 4.07
CA LEU A 8 8.82 -1.52 3.80
C LEU A 8 8.81 -1.07 2.35
N LEU A 9 9.94 -0.53 1.87
CA LEU A 9 10.06 -0.02 0.50
C LEU A 9 9.81 -1.10 -0.56
N CYS A 10 10.32 -2.30 -0.32
CA CYS A 10 10.10 -3.42 -1.24
C CYS A 10 8.61 -3.81 -1.29
N GLY A 11 7.96 -3.83 -0.13
CA GLY A 11 6.53 -4.10 -0.02
C GLY A 11 5.68 -3.03 -0.72
N THR A 12 5.95 -1.75 -0.46
CA THR A 12 5.23 -0.62 -1.08
C THR A 12 5.44 -0.59 -2.60
N PHE A 13 6.68 -0.80 -3.07
CA PHE A 13 6.95 -0.86 -4.50
C PHE A 13 6.18 -2.00 -5.19
N LEU A 14 6.15 -3.20 -4.61
CA LEU A 14 5.41 -4.34 -5.15
C LEU A 14 3.90 -4.07 -5.15
N HIS A 15 3.37 -3.42 -4.11
CA HIS A 15 1.97 -3.04 -4.06
C HIS A 15 1.62 -2.04 -5.16
N ALA A 16 2.34 -0.93 -5.23
CA ALA A 16 2.16 0.08 -6.26
C ALA A 16 2.28 -0.54 -7.67
N PHE A 17 3.22 -1.48 -7.86
CA PHE A 17 3.36 -2.21 -9.12
C PHE A 17 2.11 -3.02 -9.47
N CYS A 18 1.51 -3.74 -8.51
CA CYS A 18 0.26 -4.47 -8.71
C CYS A 18 -0.89 -3.52 -9.03
N ASP A 19 -0.98 -2.40 -8.32
CA ASP A 19 -2.00 -1.37 -8.56
C ASP A 19 -1.89 -0.79 -9.97
N GLY A 20 -0.68 -0.56 -10.47
CA GLY A 20 -0.44 -0.16 -11.85
C GLY A 20 -0.96 -1.15 -12.88
N ILE A 21 -0.75 -2.46 -12.65
CA ILE A 21 -1.29 -3.52 -13.52
C ILE A 21 -2.82 -3.54 -13.48
N ILE A 22 -3.41 -3.47 -12.29
CA ILE A 22 -4.87 -3.47 -12.11
C ILE A 22 -5.48 -2.25 -12.79
N LEU A 23 -4.87 -1.09 -12.60
CA LEU A 23 -5.32 0.17 -13.17
C LEU A 23 -5.39 0.10 -14.69
N VAL A 24 -4.29 -0.27 -15.35
CA VAL A 24 -4.27 -0.34 -16.82
C VAL A 24 -5.20 -1.43 -17.34
N SER A 25 -5.26 -2.57 -16.65
CA SER A 25 -6.16 -3.67 -17.03
C SER A 25 -7.63 -3.23 -16.99
N SER A 26 -8.02 -2.47 -15.98
CA SER A 26 -9.39 -1.97 -15.84
C SER A 26 -9.77 -0.99 -16.95
N TYR A 27 -8.86 -0.09 -17.35
CA TYR A 27 -9.08 0.82 -18.48
C TYR A 27 -9.16 0.11 -19.83
N LEU A 28 -8.44 -0.99 -20.00
CA LEU A 28 -8.51 -1.79 -21.22
C LEU A 28 -9.82 -2.59 -21.33
N VAL A 29 -10.51 -2.81 -20.22
CA VAL A 29 -11.83 -3.47 -20.19
C VAL A 29 -12.94 -2.45 -20.44
N ASP A 30 -12.99 -1.39 -19.63
CA ASP A 30 -14.02 -0.35 -19.68
C ASP A 30 -13.54 0.94 -19.00
N ILE A 31 -13.88 2.10 -19.60
CA ILE A 31 -13.47 3.41 -19.08
C ILE A 31 -14.06 3.72 -17.70
N HIS A 32 -15.32 3.32 -17.45
CA HIS A 32 -15.99 3.56 -16.17
C HIS A 32 -15.39 2.68 -15.08
N LEU A 33 -15.06 1.44 -15.41
CA LEU A 33 -14.32 0.54 -14.51
C LEU A 33 -12.94 1.13 -14.19
N GLY A 34 -12.22 1.62 -15.18
CA GLY A 34 -10.93 2.28 -14.99
C GLY A 34 -11.02 3.48 -14.04
N LEU A 35 -12.04 4.33 -14.21
CA LEU A 35 -12.27 5.48 -13.34
C LEU A 35 -12.62 5.06 -11.90
N ALA A 36 -13.45 4.04 -11.72
CA ALA A 36 -13.78 3.51 -10.40
C ALA A 36 -12.55 2.94 -9.69
N VAL A 37 -11.74 2.16 -10.40
CA VAL A 37 -10.47 1.60 -9.88
C VAL A 37 -9.48 2.72 -9.55
N THR A 38 -9.38 3.76 -10.40
CA THR A 38 -8.54 4.94 -10.11
C THR A 38 -8.95 5.58 -8.79
N ALA A 39 -10.23 5.82 -8.60
CA ALA A 39 -10.75 6.40 -7.35
C ALA A 39 -10.42 5.51 -6.13
N ALA A 40 -10.60 4.21 -6.26
CA ALA A 40 -10.29 3.25 -5.20
C ALA A 40 -8.80 3.25 -4.84
N ILE A 41 -7.91 3.27 -5.84
CA ILE A 41 -6.45 3.35 -5.63
C ILE A 41 -6.08 4.65 -4.94
N LEU A 42 -6.56 5.79 -5.38
CA LEU A 42 -6.26 7.08 -4.76
C LEU A 42 -6.70 7.15 -3.29
N ILE A 43 -7.86 6.57 -2.97
CA ILE A 43 -8.39 6.57 -1.60
C ILE A 43 -7.48 5.78 -0.64
N HIS A 44 -6.88 4.67 -1.07
CA HIS A 44 -6.01 3.89 -0.20
C HIS A 44 -4.52 4.26 -0.31
N GLU A 45 -4.04 4.67 -1.48
CA GLU A 45 -2.64 5.03 -1.72
C GLU A 45 -2.21 6.27 -0.92
N VAL A 46 -3.05 7.32 -0.87
CA VAL A 46 -2.72 8.56 -0.14
C VAL A 46 -2.50 8.32 1.36
N PRO A 47 -3.38 7.65 2.10
CA PRO A 47 -3.11 7.29 3.50
C PRO A 47 -1.89 6.39 3.68
N GLN A 48 -1.65 5.46 2.76
CA GLN A 48 -0.52 4.55 2.79
C GLN A 48 0.80 5.31 2.63
N GLU A 49 0.94 6.15 1.61
CA GLU A 49 2.14 6.96 1.38
C GLU A 49 2.46 7.89 2.57
N ILE A 50 1.43 8.48 3.19
CA ILE A 50 1.61 9.27 4.41
C ILE A 50 2.15 8.39 5.55
N GLY A 51 1.61 7.18 5.71
CA GLY A 51 2.07 6.21 6.70
C GLY A 51 3.53 5.82 6.51
N ASP A 52 3.90 5.46 5.29
CA ASP A 52 5.26 5.08 4.92
C ASP A 52 6.25 6.22 5.12
N TYR A 53 5.88 7.43 4.72
CA TYR A 53 6.67 8.63 4.98
C TYR A 53 6.96 8.85 6.47
N VAL A 54 5.96 8.70 7.32
CA VAL A 54 6.12 8.82 8.79
C VAL A 54 7.04 7.74 9.33
N ILE A 55 6.90 6.49 8.87
CA ILE A 55 7.77 5.38 9.27
C ILE A 55 9.22 5.64 8.87
N LEU A 56 9.47 6.17 7.67
CA LEU A 56 10.82 6.51 7.20
C LEU A 56 11.45 7.62 8.06
N LEU A 57 10.67 8.61 8.49
CA LEU A 57 11.13 9.64 9.43
C LEU A 57 11.47 9.03 10.80
N ASP A 58 10.65 8.11 11.32
CA ASP A 58 10.89 7.40 12.57
C ASP A 58 12.15 6.50 12.49
N CYS A 59 12.51 6.04 11.30
CA CYS A 59 13.76 5.35 11.04
C CYS A 59 15.00 6.27 11.01
N GLY A 60 14.82 7.57 11.29
CA GLY A 60 15.91 8.56 11.37
C GLY A 60 16.28 9.19 10.04
N MET A 61 15.50 9.04 9.00
CA MET A 61 15.73 9.68 7.71
C MET A 61 15.39 11.17 7.75
N SER A 62 16.11 11.96 6.98
CA SER A 62 15.75 13.37 6.75
C SER A 62 14.45 13.46 5.92
N ARG A 63 13.72 14.56 6.05
CA ARG A 63 12.47 14.80 5.32
C ARG A 63 12.62 14.63 3.82
N THR A 64 13.72 15.15 3.27
CA THR A 64 14.01 15.05 1.83
C THR A 64 14.30 13.61 1.40
N GLN A 65 15.05 12.86 2.21
CA GLN A 65 15.33 11.46 1.93
C GLN A 65 14.07 10.61 1.99
N ALA A 66 13.26 10.76 3.04
CA ALA A 66 11.99 10.05 3.18
C ALA A 66 11.06 10.34 1.99
N PHE A 67 10.90 11.61 1.62
CA PHE A 67 10.09 12.01 0.47
C PHE A 67 10.61 11.43 -0.86
N SER A 68 11.91 11.52 -1.13
CA SER A 68 12.49 10.98 -2.36
C SER A 68 12.32 9.46 -2.47
N ILE A 69 12.43 8.77 -1.35
CA ILE A 69 12.29 7.32 -1.29
C ILE A 69 10.82 6.90 -1.51
N SER A 70 9.85 7.58 -0.88
CA SER A 70 8.43 7.37 -1.14
C SER A 70 8.11 7.59 -2.62
N LEU A 71 8.63 8.66 -3.21
CA LEU A 71 8.41 8.94 -4.62
C LEU A 71 8.97 7.83 -5.54
N ILE A 72 10.17 7.30 -5.23
CA ILE A 72 10.77 6.19 -5.97
C ILE A 72 9.92 4.93 -5.81
N SER A 73 9.40 4.67 -4.61
CA SER A 73 8.50 3.54 -4.34
C SER A 73 7.23 3.61 -5.17
N GLY A 74 6.61 4.79 -5.25
CA GLY A 74 5.43 5.04 -6.08
C GLY A 74 5.66 4.88 -7.60
N CYS A 75 6.91 4.97 -8.08
CA CYS A 75 7.24 4.62 -9.47
C CYS A 75 6.92 3.16 -9.84
N GLY A 76 6.73 2.30 -8.84
CA GLY A 76 6.23 0.94 -9.04
C GLY A 76 4.94 0.90 -9.85
N ALA A 77 4.00 1.81 -9.58
CA ALA A 77 2.73 1.90 -10.32
C ALA A 77 2.94 2.18 -11.82
N ILE A 78 3.86 3.06 -12.15
CA ILE A 78 4.19 3.36 -13.55
C ILE A 78 4.80 2.13 -14.24
N CYS A 79 5.73 1.46 -13.57
CA CYS A 79 6.34 0.22 -14.09
C CYS A 79 5.27 -0.87 -14.28
N GLY A 80 4.37 -1.04 -13.31
CA GLY A 80 3.26 -1.98 -13.37
C GLY A 80 2.30 -1.67 -14.49
N ALA A 81 1.93 -0.40 -14.69
CA ALA A 81 1.05 0.04 -15.77
C ALA A 81 1.68 -0.22 -17.15
N ILE A 82 2.95 0.09 -17.34
CA ILE A 82 3.66 -0.16 -18.60
C ILE A 82 3.70 -1.66 -18.90
N LEU A 83 4.14 -2.47 -17.93
CA LEU A 83 4.21 -3.92 -18.13
C LEU A 83 2.83 -4.55 -18.28
N GLY A 84 1.83 -4.08 -17.54
CA GLY A 84 0.45 -4.51 -17.67
C GLY A 84 -0.10 -4.22 -19.07
N TYR A 85 0.20 -3.06 -19.65
CA TYR A 85 -0.24 -2.71 -21.00
C TYR A 85 0.35 -3.63 -22.10
N PHE A 86 1.66 -3.86 -22.04
CA PHE A 86 2.34 -4.62 -23.10
C PHE A 86 2.29 -6.14 -22.93
N LEU A 87 2.16 -6.62 -21.69
CA LEU A 87 2.27 -8.03 -21.33
C LEU A 87 0.99 -8.58 -20.69
N LEU A 88 -0.16 -7.95 -20.92
CA LEU A 88 -1.41 -8.24 -20.22
C LEU A 88 -1.76 -9.72 -20.18
N ASP A 89 -1.61 -10.44 -21.31
CA ASP A 89 -1.95 -11.87 -21.38
C ASP A 89 -1.00 -12.74 -20.53
N THR A 90 0.27 -12.37 -20.44
CA THR A 90 1.26 -13.05 -19.59
C THR A 90 1.08 -12.67 -18.11
N VAL A 91 0.83 -11.40 -17.84
CA VAL A 91 0.73 -10.83 -16.50
C VAL A 91 -0.54 -11.25 -15.79
N LYS A 92 -1.66 -11.44 -16.52
CA LYS A 92 -2.93 -11.92 -15.93
C LYS A 92 -2.76 -13.22 -15.14
N GLY A 93 -1.95 -14.15 -15.63
CA GLY A 93 -1.67 -15.41 -14.92
C GLY A 93 -0.83 -15.25 -13.67
N LEU A 94 0.05 -14.25 -13.62
CA LEU A 94 0.93 -13.95 -12.49
C LEU A 94 0.30 -13.01 -11.45
N LEU A 95 -0.73 -12.25 -11.84
CA LEU A 95 -1.36 -11.25 -11.00
C LEU A 95 -1.84 -11.78 -9.63
N PRO A 96 -2.51 -12.94 -9.51
CA PRO A 96 -2.92 -13.47 -8.22
C PRO A 96 -1.73 -13.73 -7.27
N TYR A 97 -0.62 -14.19 -7.81
CA TYR A 97 0.59 -14.45 -7.02
C TYR A 97 1.25 -13.14 -6.57
N ALA A 98 1.33 -12.14 -7.43
CA ALA A 98 1.85 -10.83 -7.10
C ALA A 98 0.99 -10.15 -6.02
N LEU A 99 -0.33 -10.22 -6.13
CA LEU A 99 -1.25 -9.73 -5.10
C LEU A 99 -1.10 -10.45 -3.77
N ALA A 100 -0.92 -11.77 -3.79
CA ALA A 100 -0.69 -12.56 -2.56
C ALA A 100 0.63 -12.16 -1.87
N VAL A 101 1.71 -11.93 -2.64
CA VAL A 101 2.99 -11.47 -2.10
C VAL A 101 2.86 -10.06 -1.53
N SER A 102 2.19 -9.15 -2.24
CA SER A 102 1.91 -7.80 -1.77
C SER A 102 1.13 -7.80 -0.47
N ALA A 103 0.00 -8.51 -0.41
CA ALA A 103 -0.81 -8.65 0.80
C ALA A 103 -0.01 -9.23 1.98
N SER A 104 0.82 -10.25 1.73
CA SER A 104 1.69 -10.85 2.74
C SER A 104 2.69 -9.85 3.29
N SER A 105 3.27 -9.01 2.43
CA SER A 105 4.23 -7.98 2.82
C SER A 105 3.59 -6.95 3.74
N PHE A 106 2.36 -6.50 3.44
CA PHE A 106 1.63 -5.57 4.30
C PHE A 106 1.25 -6.17 5.65
N ILE A 107 0.79 -7.42 5.67
CA ILE A 107 0.49 -8.12 6.92
C ILE A 107 1.77 -8.24 7.76
N TYR A 108 2.89 -8.60 7.14
CA TYR A 108 4.16 -8.71 7.82
C TYR A 108 4.60 -7.38 8.43
N VAL A 109 4.60 -6.29 7.66
CA VAL A 109 4.98 -4.95 8.15
C VAL A 109 4.03 -4.49 9.25
N SER A 110 2.73 -4.70 9.09
CA SER A 110 1.73 -4.32 10.10
C SER A 110 1.93 -5.05 11.43
N LEU A 111 2.18 -6.35 11.39
CA LEU A 111 2.31 -7.17 12.59
C LEU A 111 3.70 -7.07 13.22
N CYS A 112 4.76 -7.06 12.42
CA CYS A 112 6.14 -7.14 12.93
C CYS A 112 6.76 -5.78 13.21
N ASP A 113 6.31 -4.71 12.55
CA ASP A 113 6.91 -3.38 12.73
C ASP A 113 5.92 -2.37 13.35
N LEU A 114 4.73 -2.20 12.79
CA LEU A 114 3.76 -1.21 13.26
C LEU A 114 3.15 -1.59 14.61
N LEU A 115 2.69 -2.81 14.77
CA LEU A 115 2.02 -3.25 16.00
C LEU A 115 2.91 -3.14 17.24
N PRO A 116 4.20 -3.58 17.24
CA PRO A 116 5.09 -3.40 18.38
C PRO A 116 5.38 -1.93 18.70
N ARG A 117 5.46 -1.06 17.69
CA ARG A 117 5.65 0.39 17.90
C ARG A 117 4.41 1.01 18.55
N LEU A 118 3.22 0.55 18.20
CA LEU A 118 1.97 0.98 18.84
C LEU A 118 1.92 0.55 20.31
N TYR A 119 2.38 -0.65 20.63
CA TYR A 119 2.40 -1.19 22.01
C TYR A 119 3.41 -0.51 22.93
N LYS A 120 4.53 -0.03 22.43
CA LYS A 120 5.56 0.68 23.19
C LYS A 120 5.12 2.06 23.72
N SER A 121 4.01 2.60 23.25
CA SER A 121 3.45 3.86 23.73
C SER A 121 2.75 3.65 25.07
N GLN A 122 3.37 4.07 26.17
CA GLN A 122 2.88 3.90 27.55
C GLN A 122 1.61 4.71 27.89
N ASN A 123 1.03 5.46 26.98
CA ASN A 123 -0.15 6.27 27.24
C ASN A 123 -1.43 5.53 26.85
N GLN A 124 -2.17 5.05 27.88
CA GLN A 124 -3.43 4.29 27.70
C GLN A 124 -4.49 5.05 26.87
N GLN A 125 -4.60 6.36 27.04
CA GLN A 125 -5.57 7.15 26.27
C GLN A 125 -5.23 7.13 24.76
N LYS A 126 -3.95 7.29 24.41
CA LYS A 126 -3.52 7.21 23.02
C LYS A 126 -3.73 5.81 22.44
N MET A 127 -3.60 4.76 23.24
CA MET A 127 -3.85 3.38 22.82
C MET A 127 -5.33 3.15 22.49
N LEU A 128 -6.25 3.71 23.29
CA LEU A 128 -7.69 3.60 23.04
C LEU A 128 -8.11 4.30 21.74
N TYR A 129 -7.60 5.51 21.48
CA TYR A 129 -7.84 6.22 20.22
C TYR A 129 -7.33 5.44 19.02
N ARG A 130 -6.14 4.86 19.10
CA ARG A 130 -5.56 4.05 18.02
C ARG A 130 -6.39 2.80 17.72
N PHE A 131 -6.85 2.11 18.79
CA PHE A 131 -7.72 0.95 18.66
C PHE A 131 -9.07 1.34 18.01
N PHE A 132 -9.63 2.49 18.38
CA PHE A 132 -10.85 3.01 17.80
C PHE A 132 -10.71 3.30 16.29
N PHE A 133 -9.64 3.95 15.88
CA PHE A 133 -9.36 4.20 14.46
C PHE A 133 -9.10 2.91 13.67
N LEU A 134 -8.41 1.94 14.25
CA LEU A 134 -8.24 0.62 13.67
C LEU A 134 -9.58 -0.09 13.43
N LEU A 135 -10.45 -0.05 14.43
CA LEU A 135 -11.80 -0.63 14.34
C LEU A 135 -12.63 0.03 13.24
N ILE A 136 -12.59 1.37 13.15
CA ILE A 136 -13.24 2.11 12.06
C ILE A 136 -12.71 1.67 10.69
N GLY A 137 -11.39 1.54 10.53
CA GLY A 137 -10.78 1.07 9.28
C GLY A 137 -11.24 -0.33 8.89
N VAL A 138 -11.29 -1.26 9.83
CA VAL A 138 -11.79 -2.62 9.60
C VAL A 138 -13.27 -2.63 9.22
N ILE A 139 -14.10 -1.87 9.94
CA ILE A 139 -15.53 -1.75 9.62
C ILE A 139 -15.74 -1.15 8.24
N ALA A 140 -15.01 -0.08 7.90
CA ALA A 140 -15.08 0.53 6.57
C ALA A 140 -14.70 -0.46 5.46
N ALA A 141 -13.61 -1.22 5.64
CA ALA A 141 -13.19 -2.25 4.69
C ALA A 141 -14.24 -3.36 4.51
N LEU A 142 -14.84 -3.82 5.61
CA LEU A 142 -15.91 -4.83 5.57
C LEU A 142 -17.16 -4.31 4.86
N LEU A 143 -17.55 -3.05 5.09
CA LEU A 143 -18.71 -2.45 4.43
C LEU A 143 -18.48 -2.32 2.92
N ILE A 144 -17.29 -1.91 2.49
CA ILE A 144 -16.94 -1.82 1.07
C ILE A 144 -16.93 -3.21 0.43
N SER A 145 -16.35 -4.21 1.12
CA SER A 145 -16.30 -5.59 0.62
C SER A 145 -17.67 -6.25 0.50
N HIS A 146 -18.66 -5.83 1.30
CA HIS A 146 -20.02 -6.42 1.28
C HIS A 146 -20.90 -5.83 0.14
N HIS A 147 -20.48 -4.71 -0.48
CA HIS A 147 -21.18 -4.06 -1.58
C HIS A 147 -20.72 -4.52 -2.97
N HIS A 148 -19.75 -5.42 -3.04
CA HIS A 148 -19.28 -6.08 -4.26
C HIS A 148 -19.61 -7.57 -4.25
#